data_991be1aeb4b5a7e46b0eb1b80a80860a
#
_entry.id   991be1aeb4b5a7e46b0eb1b80a80860a
#
_cell.length_a   1.000
_cell.length_b   1.000
_cell.length_c   1.000
_cell.angle_alpha   90.00
_cell.angle_beta   90.00
_cell.angle_gamma   90.00
#
_symmetry.space_group_name_H-M   'P 1'
#
loop_
_entity.id
_entity.type
_entity.pdbx_description
1 polymer ?
#
loop_
_entity_poly.entity_id
_entity_poly.type
_entity_poly.pdbx_seq_one_letter_code
_entity_poly.pdbx_strand_id
1 'polypeptide(L)'
;YAHLHMEDISMEAVEKSPMLWDPVRYLETCPSSDGACAMVLTSESVADKLPGKPAWVHAGQMRSEPTMFSGRDQVLPKAGSDCAKALYKEAGVTNPRKEIDCAELYVPFSWFEPMWLENVHLAEENEGWKLTESGATALDGDLPINPSGGVMSSNPIGASGMLRFA
;
A
#
# COMPACT_ATOMS: atom_id res chain seq x y z
N TYR A 1 4.12 1.63 -17.40
CA TYR A 1 3.63 2.17 -16.13
C TYR A 1 3.63 3.70 -16.19
N ALA A 2 2.58 4.34 -15.67
CA ALA A 2 2.45 5.78 -15.68
C ALA A 2 2.96 6.34 -14.34
N HIS A 3 4.18 6.82 -14.32
CA HIS A 3 4.76 7.50 -13.17
C HIS A 3 4.93 8.99 -13.49
N LEU A 4 4.52 9.84 -12.56
CA LEU A 4 4.75 11.29 -12.62
C LEU A 4 6.08 11.68 -11.97
N HIS A 5 6.49 10.92 -10.96
CA HIS A 5 7.75 11.09 -10.27
C HIS A 5 8.58 9.82 -10.42
N MET A 6 9.66 9.91 -11.19
CA MET A 6 10.59 8.81 -11.50
C MET A 6 12.02 9.13 -11.06
N GLU A 7 12.22 10.29 -10.46
CA GLU A 7 13.53 10.77 -10.01
C GLU A 7 13.71 10.47 -8.52
N ASP A 8 14.92 10.22 -8.12
CA ASP A 8 15.27 10.13 -6.70
C ASP A 8 15.06 11.48 -6.04
N ILE A 9 14.18 11.53 -5.07
CA ILE A 9 13.84 12.74 -4.32
C ILE A 9 14.66 12.72 -3.02
N SER A 10 15.54 13.70 -2.85
CA SER A 10 16.32 13.80 -1.61
C SER A 10 15.48 14.34 -0.45
N MET A 11 15.86 13.98 0.78
CA MET A 11 15.23 14.54 1.99
C MET A 11 15.27 16.08 1.99
N GLU A 12 16.38 16.66 1.55
CA GLU A 12 16.50 18.12 1.43
C GLU A 12 15.49 18.72 0.46
N ALA A 13 15.17 18.02 -0.65
CA ALA A 13 14.14 18.46 -1.59
C ALA A 13 12.76 18.41 -0.95
N VAL A 14 12.44 17.37 -0.16
CA VAL A 14 11.19 17.27 0.59
C VAL A 14 11.07 18.42 1.59
N GLU A 15 12.10 18.65 2.40
CA GLU A 15 12.14 19.69 3.43
C GLU A 15 12.02 21.11 2.85
N LYS A 16 12.51 21.34 1.64
CA LYS A 16 12.43 22.63 0.94
C LYS A 16 11.18 22.79 0.09
N SER A 17 10.40 21.74 -0.09
CA SER A 17 9.18 21.82 -0.89
C SER A 17 8.13 22.71 -0.21
N PRO A 18 7.23 23.35 -0.98
CA PRO A 18 6.21 24.23 -0.41
C PRO A 18 5.41 23.54 0.70
N MET A 19 5.22 24.22 1.83
CA MET A 19 4.33 23.75 2.88
C MET A 19 2.90 23.93 2.42
N LEU A 20 2.12 22.84 2.45
CA LEU A 20 0.69 22.87 2.13
C LEU A 20 -0.14 23.20 3.38
N TRP A 21 0.17 22.55 4.49
CA TRP A 21 -0.33 22.83 5.84
C TRP A 21 0.64 22.21 6.85
N ASP A 22 0.88 22.87 7.96
CA ASP A 22 1.84 22.43 8.97
C ASP A 22 1.46 21.06 9.58
N PRO A 23 2.36 20.07 9.59
CA PRO A 23 3.74 20.06 9.08
C PRO A 23 3.90 19.55 7.64
N VAL A 24 2.83 19.28 6.89
CA VAL A 24 2.83 18.55 5.62
C VAL A 24 3.30 19.42 4.45
N ARG A 25 4.24 18.91 3.68
CA ARG A 25 4.81 19.56 2.51
C ARG A 25 4.36 18.93 1.20
N TYR A 26 4.53 19.65 0.12
CA TYR A 26 4.08 19.24 -1.22
C TYR A 26 4.62 17.88 -1.66
N LEU A 27 5.91 17.60 -1.46
CA LEU A 27 6.51 16.33 -1.85
C LEU A 27 6.20 15.16 -0.91
N GLU A 28 5.46 15.40 0.16
CA GLU A 28 4.90 14.36 1.02
C GLU A 28 3.49 13.93 0.63
N THR A 29 2.96 14.45 -0.49
CA THR A 29 1.60 14.19 -0.94
C THR A 29 1.56 13.58 -2.33
N CYS A 30 0.59 12.71 -2.57
CA CYS A 30 0.41 12.11 -3.89
C CYS A 30 0.00 13.16 -4.94
N PRO A 31 0.45 13.02 -6.18
CA PRO A 31 -0.01 13.86 -7.28
C PRO A 31 -1.44 13.50 -7.68
N SER A 32 -2.19 14.48 -8.17
CA SER A 32 -3.42 14.20 -8.94
C SER A 32 -3.04 13.71 -10.33
N SER A 33 -3.62 12.60 -10.77
CA SER A 33 -3.30 12.02 -12.07
C SER A 33 -4.51 11.33 -12.69
N ASP A 34 -4.49 11.21 -14.01
CA ASP A 34 -5.41 10.40 -14.78
C ASP A 34 -4.80 9.02 -15.05
N GLY A 35 -5.62 7.99 -15.07
CA GLY A 35 -5.16 6.64 -15.36
C GLY A 35 -6.28 5.64 -15.42
N ALA A 36 -5.99 4.51 -16.05
CA ALA A 36 -6.90 3.37 -16.16
C ALA A 36 -6.11 2.06 -16.07
N CYS A 37 -6.77 1.03 -15.58
CA CYS A 37 -6.24 -0.33 -15.55
C CYS A 37 -7.34 -1.29 -15.99
N ALA A 38 -6.94 -2.33 -16.72
CA ALA A 38 -7.79 -3.46 -17.05
C ALA A 38 -7.06 -4.77 -16.69
N MET A 39 -7.77 -5.70 -16.07
CA MET A 39 -7.24 -6.98 -15.64
C MET A 39 -8.11 -8.11 -16.16
N VAL A 40 -7.48 -9.21 -16.57
CA VAL A 40 -8.17 -10.43 -16.95
C VAL A 40 -7.97 -11.48 -15.88
N LEU A 41 -9.07 -11.93 -15.28
CA LEU A 41 -9.08 -13.03 -14.33
C LEU A 41 -9.60 -14.29 -15.02
N THR A 42 -9.03 -15.43 -14.70
CA THR A 42 -9.42 -16.71 -15.28
C THR A 42 -9.37 -17.83 -14.25
N SER A 43 -10.03 -18.94 -14.53
CA SER A 43 -9.92 -20.15 -13.73
C SER A 43 -8.62 -20.88 -13.99
N GLU A 44 -8.20 -21.73 -13.07
CA GLU A 44 -7.00 -22.58 -13.18
C GLU A 44 -7.00 -23.38 -14.49
N SER A 45 -8.10 -24.02 -14.84
CA SER A 45 -8.22 -24.83 -16.05
C SER A 45 -8.03 -24.07 -17.38
N VAL A 46 -8.16 -22.75 -17.34
CA VAL A 46 -7.88 -21.87 -18.48
C VAL A 46 -6.45 -21.30 -18.37
N ALA A 47 -6.00 -20.95 -17.17
CA ALA A 47 -4.66 -20.43 -16.93
C ALA A 47 -3.58 -21.38 -17.46
N ASP A 48 -3.74 -22.69 -17.26
CA ASP A 48 -2.83 -23.73 -17.76
C ASP A 48 -2.66 -23.77 -19.29
N LYS A 49 -3.57 -23.13 -20.02
CA LYS A 49 -3.56 -23.07 -21.50
C LYS A 49 -3.02 -21.75 -22.03
N LEU A 50 -2.79 -20.79 -21.15
CA LEU A 50 -2.31 -19.47 -21.53
C LEU A 50 -0.78 -19.40 -21.47
N PRO A 51 -0.15 -18.60 -22.33
CA PRO A 51 1.27 -18.37 -22.25
C PRO A 51 1.60 -17.53 -21.00
N GLY A 52 2.71 -17.85 -20.35
CA GLY A 52 3.21 -17.12 -19.21
C GLY A 52 2.97 -17.83 -17.88
N LYS A 53 3.49 -17.21 -16.82
CA LYS A 53 3.36 -17.72 -15.45
C LYS A 53 2.20 -16.98 -14.76
N PRO A 54 1.15 -17.67 -14.33
CA PRO A 54 0.03 -17.01 -13.68
C PRO A 54 0.41 -16.50 -12.27
N ALA A 55 -0.20 -15.39 -11.86
CA ALA A 55 -0.25 -14.98 -10.47
C ALA A 55 -1.58 -15.45 -9.86
N TRP A 56 -1.53 -16.14 -8.73
CA TRP A 56 -2.69 -16.73 -8.08
C TRP A 56 -3.28 -15.80 -7.02
N VAL A 57 -4.59 -15.55 -7.10
CA VAL A 57 -5.32 -14.85 -6.03
C VAL A 57 -5.71 -15.88 -4.98
N HIS A 58 -5.05 -15.86 -3.84
CA HIS A 58 -5.29 -16.82 -2.75
C HIS A 58 -6.46 -16.45 -1.85
N ALA A 59 -6.69 -15.16 -1.62
CA ALA A 59 -7.74 -14.69 -0.74
C ALA A 59 -8.18 -13.27 -1.12
N GLY A 60 -9.39 -12.89 -0.70
CA GLY A 60 -9.91 -11.54 -0.90
C GLY A 60 -10.89 -11.16 0.19
N GLN A 61 -10.68 -10.03 0.83
CA GLN A 61 -11.52 -9.53 1.91
C GLN A 61 -11.85 -8.05 1.73
N MET A 62 -13.02 -7.66 2.21
CA MET A 62 -13.46 -6.28 2.27
C MET A 62 -14.12 -6.00 3.60
N ARG A 63 -13.81 -4.87 4.20
CA ARG A 63 -14.44 -4.39 5.43
C ARG A 63 -14.69 -2.89 5.31
N SER A 64 -15.71 -2.42 5.98
CA SER A 64 -16.01 -1.00 6.12
C SER A 64 -16.43 -0.68 7.55
N GLU A 65 -16.30 0.56 7.93
CA GLU A 65 -16.77 1.03 9.21
C GLU A 65 -18.18 1.59 9.11
N PRO A 66 -18.98 1.50 10.19
CA PRO A 66 -20.36 1.97 10.18
C PRO A 66 -20.48 3.50 10.12
N THR A 67 -19.41 4.22 10.45
CA THR A 67 -19.38 5.68 10.44
C THR A 67 -18.07 6.19 9.85
N MET A 68 -18.15 7.33 9.16
CA MET A 68 -16.98 7.97 8.58
C MET A 68 -16.26 8.94 9.54
N PHE A 69 -16.95 9.46 10.54
CA PHE A 69 -16.43 10.58 11.34
C PHE A 69 -16.53 10.34 12.84
N SER A 70 -17.70 10.34 13.41
CA SER A 70 -17.89 10.26 14.85
C SER A 70 -17.68 8.84 15.38
N GLY A 71 -16.82 8.68 16.40
CA GLY A 71 -16.54 7.38 17.03
C GLY A 71 -15.61 6.45 16.24
N ARG A 72 -14.98 6.97 15.19
CA ARG A 72 -13.97 6.26 14.41
C ARG A 72 -12.56 6.66 14.84
N ASP A 73 -11.69 5.69 14.99
CA ASP A 73 -10.25 5.96 15.08
C ASP A 73 -9.73 6.40 13.71
N GLN A 74 -9.12 7.59 13.66
CA GLN A 74 -8.62 8.17 12.42
C GLN A 74 -7.17 7.72 12.11
N VAL A 75 -6.46 7.23 13.11
CA VAL A 75 -5.07 6.77 12.97
C VAL A 75 -5.02 5.27 12.72
N LEU A 76 -5.79 4.49 13.47
CA LEU A 76 -5.85 3.03 13.33
C LEU A 76 -7.27 2.59 13.00
N PRO A 77 -7.72 2.73 11.74
CA PRO A 77 -9.09 2.38 11.35
C PRO A 77 -9.35 0.88 11.55
N LYS A 78 -10.35 0.57 12.37
CA LYS A 78 -10.69 -0.81 12.73
C LYS A 78 -10.98 -1.70 11.52
N ALA A 79 -11.61 -1.15 10.49
CA ALA A 79 -11.91 -1.89 9.27
C ALA A 79 -10.67 -2.45 8.58
N GLY A 80 -9.56 -1.68 8.55
CA GLY A 80 -8.28 -2.13 7.98
C GLY A 80 -7.73 -3.34 8.74
N SER A 81 -7.64 -3.23 10.06
CA SER A 81 -7.16 -4.32 10.93
C SER A 81 -8.04 -5.57 10.84
N ASP A 82 -9.36 -5.42 10.89
CA ASP A 82 -10.29 -6.55 10.78
C ASP A 82 -10.22 -7.20 9.38
N CYS A 83 -10.03 -6.40 8.34
CA CYS A 83 -9.84 -6.89 6.97
C CYS A 83 -8.56 -7.72 6.86
N ALA A 84 -7.43 -7.20 7.34
CA ALA A 84 -6.15 -7.90 7.33
C ALA A 84 -6.21 -9.23 8.09
N LYS A 85 -6.76 -9.24 9.30
CA LYS A 85 -6.95 -10.48 10.08
C LYS A 85 -7.78 -11.54 9.36
N ALA A 86 -8.87 -11.11 8.73
CA ALA A 86 -9.71 -12.01 7.97
C ALA A 86 -9.01 -12.56 6.72
N LEU A 87 -8.27 -11.70 6.02
CA LEU A 87 -7.48 -12.04 4.84
C LEU A 87 -6.39 -13.05 5.18
N TYR A 88 -5.60 -12.79 6.21
CA TYR A 88 -4.53 -13.69 6.65
C TYR A 88 -5.07 -15.04 7.08
N LYS A 89 -6.19 -15.07 7.82
CA LYS A 89 -6.86 -16.32 8.20
C LYS A 89 -7.29 -17.12 6.96
N GLU A 90 -7.87 -16.47 5.95
CA GLU A 90 -8.31 -17.12 4.72
C GLU A 90 -7.13 -17.64 3.90
N ALA A 91 -6.06 -16.85 3.80
CA ALA A 91 -4.84 -17.22 3.08
C ALA A 91 -3.94 -18.21 3.83
N GLY A 92 -4.23 -18.52 5.09
CA GLY A 92 -3.40 -19.40 5.93
C GLY A 92 -2.12 -18.73 6.45
N VAL A 93 -2.02 -17.41 6.37
CA VAL A 93 -0.88 -16.63 6.89
C VAL A 93 -1.00 -16.52 8.40
N THR A 94 0.04 -16.93 9.11
CA THR A 94 0.09 -16.94 10.59
C THR A 94 1.04 -15.91 11.17
N ASN A 95 2.07 -15.53 10.41
CA ASN A 95 3.02 -14.50 10.76
C ASN A 95 3.24 -13.56 9.55
N PRO A 96 2.37 -12.55 9.38
CA PRO A 96 2.41 -11.68 8.20
C PRO A 96 3.79 -11.07 7.93
N ARG A 97 4.48 -10.60 9.00
CA ARG A 97 5.80 -9.98 8.89
C ARG A 97 6.86 -10.91 8.28
N LYS A 98 6.70 -12.22 8.42
CA LYS A 98 7.67 -13.22 7.93
C LYS A 98 7.24 -13.93 6.65
N GLU A 99 5.94 -13.93 6.38
CA GLU A 99 5.35 -14.71 5.30
C GLU A 99 4.96 -13.86 4.09
N ILE A 100 4.88 -12.54 4.26
CA ILE A 100 4.63 -11.59 3.17
C ILE A 100 5.96 -11.08 2.63
N ASP A 101 6.21 -11.27 1.35
CA ASP A 101 7.45 -10.89 0.68
C ASP A 101 7.47 -9.41 0.26
N CYS A 102 6.31 -8.83 -0.06
CA CYS A 102 6.13 -7.41 -0.37
C CYS A 102 4.67 -7.01 -0.21
N ALA A 103 4.40 -5.70 -0.10
CA ALA A 103 3.03 -5.20 -0.03
C ALA A 103 2.83 -3.90 -0.83
N GLU A 104 1.67 -3.80 -1.46
CA GLU A 104 1.18 -2.55 -2.06
C GLU A 104 0.14 -1.94 -1.13
N LEU A 105 0.46 -0.81 -0.54
CA LEU A 105 -0.38 -0.09 0.41
C LEU A 105 -0.79 1.26 -0.17
N TYR A 106 -2.00 1.73 0.18
CA TYR A 106 -2.46 3.04 -0.24
C TYR A 106 -1.86 4.13 0.66
N VAL A 107 -0.75 4.73 0.21
CA VAL A 107 0.03 5.74 0.92
C VAL A 107 -0.08 7.08 0.19
N PRO A 108 -1.20 7.83 0.32
CA PRO A 108 -1.37 9.11 -0.37
C PRO A 108 -0.59 10.26 0.28
N PHE A 109 -0.15 10.07 1.51
CA PHE A 109 0.72 10.98 2.26
C PHE A 109 1.80 10.18 2.97
N SER A 110 2.99 10.74 3.14
CA SER A 110 4.16 10.05 3.69
C SER A 110 3.89 9.26 4.98
N TRP A 111 3.16 9.85 5.91
CA TRP A 111 2.85 9.26 7.22
C TRP A 111 1.85 8.08 7.19
N PHE A 112 1.19 7.82 6.05
CA PHE A 112 0.30 6.65 5.92
C PHE A 112 1.07 5.33 5.90
N GLU A 113 2.33 5.30 5.46
CA GLU A 113 3.09 4.05 5.43
C GLU A 113 3.22 3.42 6.82
N PRO A 114 3.83 4.07 7.83
CA PRO A 114 3.91 3.49 9.17
C PRO A 114 2.54 3.18 9.77
N MET A 115 1.55 4.03 9.55
CA MET A 115 0.18 3.77 9.99
C MET A 115 -0.39 2.47 9.41
N TRP A 116 -0.24 2.24 8.11
CA TRP A 116 -0.74 1.01 7.49
C TRP A 116 0.07 -0.22 7.87
N LEU A 117 1.39 -0.12 8.03
CA LEU A 117 2.22 -1.24 8.50
C LEU A 117 1.70 -1.80 9.83
N GLU A 118 1.33 -0.92 10.75
CA GLU A 118 0.73 -1.32 12.04
C GLU A 118 -0.71 -1.83 11.85
N ASN A 119 -1.51 -1.11 11.08
CA ASN A 119 -2.93 -1.44 10.91
C ASN A 119 -3.15 -2.80 10.23
N VAL A 120 -2.28 -3.17 9.26
CA VAL A 120 -2.35 -4.48 8.59
C VAL A 120 -1.44 -5.53 9.24
N HIS A 121 -0.94 -5.28 10.45
CA HIS A 121 -0.13 -6.22 11.24
C HIS A 121 1.19 -6.67 10.60
N LEU A 122 1.79 -5.83 9.78
CA LEU A 122 3.17 -5.99 9.30
C LEU A 122 4.20 -5.41 10.26
N ALA A 123 3.75 -4.55 11.19
CA ALA A 123 4.51 -4.03 12.32
C ALA A 123 3.69 -4.11 13.60
N GLU A 124 4.36 -4.11 14.75
CA GLU A 124 3.71 -3.94 16.05
C GLU A 124 3.23 -2.50 16.24
N GLU A 125 2.30 -2.28 17.15
CA GLU A 125 1.79 -0.96 17.47
C GLU A 125 2.91 -0.01 17.90
N ASN A 126 2.94 1.19 17.32
CA ASN A 126 3.99 2.22 17.51
C ASN A 126 5.39 1.82 17.01
N GLU A 127 5.51 0.80 16.16
CA GLU A 127 6.77 0.33 15.61
C GLU A 127 6.88 0.48 14.08
N GLY A 128 5.79 0.85 13.39
CA GLY A 128 5.74 0.94 11.93
C GLY A 128 6.83 1.84 11.33
N TRP A 129 7.06 3.01 11.95
CA TRP A 129 8.09 3.95 11.54
C TRP A 129 9.52 3.41 11.60
N LYS A 130 9.78 2.43 12.50
CA LYS A 130 11.10 1.80 12.63
C LYS A 130 11.44 0.94 11.43
N LEU A 131 10.45 0.32 10.80
CA LEU A 131 10.66 -0.46 9.57
C LEU A 131 11.09 0.46 8.44
N THR A 132 10.44 1.61 8.31
CA THR A 132 10.81 2.62 7.31
C THR A 132 12.22 3.19 7.59
N GLU A 133 12.50 3.59 8.83
CA GLU A 133 13.79 4.15 9.24
C GLU A 133 14.97 3.17 9.04
N SER A 134 14.74 1.89 9.30
CA SER A 134 15.76 0.85 9.14
C SER A 134 16.03 0.47 7.68
N GLY A 135 15.22 0.97 6.73
CA GLY A 135 15.27 0.58 5.33
C GLY A 135 14.61 -0.77 5.03
N ALA A 136 13.93 -1.39 5.98
CA ALA A 136 13.24 -2.67 5.76
C ALA A 136 12.16 -2.57 4.67
N THR A 137 11.55 -1.40 4.49
CA THR A 137 10.50 -1.14 3.49
C THR A 137 11.03 -0.67 2.14
N ALA A 138 12.35 -0.44 2.00
CA ALA A 138 12.97 -0.08 0.73
C ALA A 138 12.89 -1.22 -0.30
N LEU A 139 13.11 -0.91 -1.59
CA LEU A 139 13.01 -1.90 -2.67
C LEU A 139 13.95 -3.11 -2.49
N ASP A 140 15.07 -2.91 -1.84
CA ASP A 140 16.07 -3.94 -1.51
C ASP A 140 16.01 -4.39 -0.04
N GLY A 141 15.00 -3.93 0.69
CA GLY A 141 14.72 -4.33 2.06
C GLY A 141 14.08 -5.72 2.16
N ASP A 142 13.86 -6.20 3.37
CA ASP A 142 13.27 -7.52 3.63
C ASP A 142 11.72 -7.53 3.60
N LEU A 143 11.09 -6.37 3.46
CA LEU A 143 9.66 -6.19 3.24
C LEU A 143 9.40 -4.97 2.33
N PRO A 144 9.72 -5.02 1.05
CA PRO A 144 9.47 -3.91 0.14
C PRO A 144 8.01 -3.45 0.17
N ILE A 145 7.81 -2.17 0.43
CA ILE A 145 6.49 -1.55 0.39
C ILE A 145 6.36 -0.69 -0.86
N ASN A 146 5.26 -0.88 -1.57
CA ASN A 146 4.97 -0.18 -2.82
C ASN A 146 6.09 -0.31 -3.89
N PRO A 147 6.57 -1.53 -4.18
CA PRO A 147 7.61 -1.73 -5.20
C PRO A 147 7.18 -1.24 -6.60
N SER A 148 5.89 -1.06 -6.85
CA SER A 148 5.37 -0.45 -8.07
C SER A 148 5.63 1.07 -8.19
N GLY A 149 6.11 1.72 -7.13
CA GLY A 149 6.20 3.16 -6.96
C GLY A 149 5.05 3.78 -6.17
N GLY A 150 4.03 3.00 -5.85
CA GLY A 150 2.90 3.41 -5.03
C GLY A 150 2.13 4.64 -5.54
N VAL A 151 1.17 5.09 -4.77
CA VAL A 151 0.34 6.26 -5.14
C VAL A 151 1.07 7.59 -4.97
N MET A 152 2.19 7.63 -4.27
CA MET A 152 3.04 8.81 -4.20
C MET A 152 3.65 9.17 -5.55
N SER A 153 3.89 8.20 -6.42
CA SER A 153 4.41 8.44 -7.76
C SER A 153 3.31 8.72 -8.79
N SER A 154 2.11 8.17 -8.61
CA SER A 154 0.97 8.37 -9.52
C SER A 154 -0.33 7.89 -8.86
N ASN A 155 -1.32 8.76 -8.72
CA ASN A 155 -2.57 8.44 -8.03
C ASN A 155 -3.83 8.77 -8.84
N PRO A 156 -4.16 8.01 -9.88
CA PRO A 156 -5.49 8.06 -10.50
C PRO A 156 -6.48 7.31 -9.60
N ILE A 157 -7.04 8.00 -8.61
CA ILE A 157 -7.75 7.44 -7.44
C ILE A 157 -8.66 6.25 -7.77
N GLY A 158 -9.49 6.35 -8.80
CA GLY A 158 -10.41 5.27 -9.20
C GLY A 158 -9.73 4.01 -9.74
N ALA A 159 -8.49 4.12 -10.23
CA ALA A 159 -7.72 3.01 -10.80
C ALA A 159 -6.56 2.56 -9.92
N SER A 160 -6.19 3.34 -8.89
CA SER A 160 -4.96 3.14 -8.10
C SER A 160 -4.85 1.74 -7.51
N GLY A 161 -5.92 1.18 -6.96
CA GLY A 161 -5.91 -0.17 -6.39
C GLY A 161 -5.60 -1.24 -7.44
N MET A 162 -6.25 -1.18 -8.61
CA MET A 162 -5.99 -2.14 -9.69
C MET A 162 -4.59 -2.00 -10.28
N LEU A 163 -4.08 -0.77 -10.41
CA LEU A 163 -2.73 -0.52 -10.92
C LEU A 163 -1.64 -1.10 -10.00
N ARG A 164 -1.91 -1.19 -8.70
CA ARG A 164 -0.98 -1.78 -7.73
C ARG A 164 -1.12 -3.30 -7.64
N PHE A 165 -2.29 -3.82 -7.95
CA PHE A 165 -2.54 -5.26 -7.99
C PHE A 165 -2.02 -5.92 -9.29
N ALA A 166 -1.95 -5.20 -10.41
CA ALA A 166 -1.52 -5.69 -11.72
C ALA A 166 0.00 -5.63 -11.91
#